data_3e31aa07c5d48fe85a144371c15d592f
#
_entry.id   3e31aa07c5d48fe85a144371c15d592f
#
_cell.length_a   1.000
_cell.length_b   1.000
_cell.length_c   1.000
_cell.angle_alpha   90.00
_cell.angle_beta   90.00
_cell.angle_gamma   90.00
#
_symmetry.space_group_name_H-M   'P 1'
#
loop_
_entity.id
_entity.type
_entity.pdbx_description
1 polymer ?
#
loop_
_entity_poly.entity_id
_entity_poly.type
_entity_poly.pdbx_seq_one_letter_code
_entity_poly.pdbx_strand_id
1 'polypeptide(L)'
;MSVRYARRLLALSAALLLFASLAHAQATQTKPFEPTVGQAGKDVVWVPTPQSLVERMLDLAKLTPQDFLMDLGSGDGRTVITAAKRGAER
;
A
#
# COMPACT_ATOMS: atom_id res chain seq x y z
N MET A 1 32.09 -14.88 41.38
CA MET A 1 30.81 -14.44 40.79
C MET A 1 29.74 -15.50 41.08
N SER A 2 28.65 -15.16 41.73
CA SER A 2 27.64 -16.18 42.02
C SER A 2 26.83 -16.48 40.74
N VAL A 3 26.37 -17.73 40.63
CA VAL A 3 25.55 -18.25 39.49
C VAL A 3 24.31 -17.37 39.26
N ARG A 4 23.81 -16.69 40.27
CA ARG A 4 22.69 -15.79 40.19
C ARG A 4 22.97 -14.55 39.31
N TYR A 5 24.17 -14.00 39.35
CA TYR A 5 24.56 -12.83 38.52
C TYR A 5 24.77 -13.25 37.05
N ALA A 6 25.38 -14.42 36.81
CA ALA A 6 25.57 -14.93 35.46
C ALA A 6 24.21 -15.19 34.76
N ARG A 7 23.21 -15.72 35.48
CA ARG A 7 21.88 -15.97 34.95
C ARG A 7 21.13 -14.66 34.63
N ARG A 8 21.30 -13.61 35.45
CA ARG A 8 20.72 -12.28 35.19
C ARG A 8 21.35 -11.58 34.00
N LEU A 9 22.66 -11.66 33.84
CA LEU A 9 23.38 -11.10 32.70
C LEU A 9 23.01 -11.82 31.40
N LEU A 10 22.85 -13.14 31.40
CA LEU A 10 22.38 -13.92 30.25
C LEU A 10 20.94 -13.54 29.85
N ALA A 11 20.06 -13.35 30.80
CA ALA A 11 18.67 -12.93 30.55
C ALA A 11 18.59 -11.51 29.96
N LEU A 12 19.39 -10.58 30.44
CA LEU A 12 19.48 -9.21 29.92
C LEU A 12 20.05 -9.17 28.50
N SER A 13 21.08 -9.97 28.20
CA SER A 13 21.65 -10.02 26.85
C SER A 13 20.70 -10.68 25.85
N ALA A 14 19.96 -11.70 26.24
CA ALA A 14 18.95 -12.32 25.40
C ALA A 14 17.79 -11.36 25.11
N ALA A 15 17.33 -10.57 26.08
CA ALA A 15 16.32 -9.54 25.88
C ALA A 15 16.78 -8.45 24.92
N LEU A 16 18.00 -7.95 25.03
CA LEU A 16 18.61 -6.98 24.14
C LEU A 16 18.70 -7.47 22.68
N LEU A 17 19.07 -8.74 22.47
CA LEU A 17 19.13 -9.36 21.14
C LEU A 17 17.74 -9.50 20.51
N LEU A 18 16.71 -9.82 21.30
CA LEU A 18 15.32 -9.88 20.83
C LEU A 18 14.79 -8.51 20.42
N PHE A 19 15.10 -7.44 21.16
CA PHE A 19 14.72 -6.08 20.79
C PHE A 19 15.43 -5.60 19.52
N ALA A 20 16.67 -5.94 19.32
CA ALA A 20 17.44 -5.60 18.12
C ALA A 20 16.85 -6.27 16.85
N SER A 21 16.38 -7.53 16.95
CA SER A 21 15.75 -8.21 15.82
C SER A 21 14.38 -7.65 15.44
N LEU A 22 13.61 -7.17 16.41
CA LEU A 22 12.33 -6.50 16.15
C LEU A 22 12.51 -5.14 15.44
N ALA A 23 13.57 -4.40 15.76
CA ALA A 23 13.88 -3.13 15.11
C ALA A 23 14.24 -3.30 13.62
N HIS A 24 14.87 -4.41 13.23
CA HIS A 24 15.19 -4.71 11.83
C HIS A 24 13.97 -5.14 11.00
N ALA A 25 12.98 -5.76 11.62
CA ALA A 25 11.76 -6.17 10.93
C ALA A 25 10.89 -4.99 10.47
N GLN A 26 11.04 -3.81 11.07
CA GLN A 26 10.30 -2.59 10.68
C GLN A 26 10.96 -1.81 9.54
N ALA A 27 12.23 -2.09 9.20
CA ALA A 27 12.98 -1.33 8.20
C ALA A 27 12.67 -1.73 6.74
N THR A 28 11.86 -2.74 6.50
CA THR A 28 11.55 -3.26 5.15
C THR A 28 10.16 -2.90 4.64
N GLN A 29 9.56 -1.82 5.11
CA GLN A 29 8.37 -1.29 4.45
C GLN A 29 8.81 -0.62 3.14
N THR A 30 8.84 -1.39 2.07
CA THR A 30 8.96 -0.83 0.72
C THR A 30 7.76 0.08 0.47
N LYS A 31 8.05 1.34 0.14
CA LYS A 31 7.00 2.28 -0.26
C LYS A 31 6.17 1.64 -1.39
N PRO A 32 4.82 1.68 -1.34
CA PRO A 32 4.01 1.18 -2.45
C PRO A 32 4.43 1.82 -3.76
N PHE A 33 4.43 1.03 -4.82
CA PHE A 33 4.73 1.54 -6.16
C PHE A 33 3.66 2.56 -6.57
N GLU A 34 4.09 3.76 -6.94
CA GLU A 34 3.23 4.78 -7.52
C GLU A 34 3.66 5.01 -8.97
N PRO A 35 2.78 4.81 -9.97
CA PRO A 35 3.11 5.08 -11.35
C PRO A 35 3.31 6.57 -11.59
N THR A 36 4.29 6.92 -12.42
CA THR A 36 4.60 8.30 -12.79
C THR A 36 4.48 8.48 -14.31
N VAL A 37 3.99 9.64 -14.72
CA VAL A 37 3.92 10.00 -16.14
C VAL A 37 5.34 10.02 -16.75
N GLY A 38 5.51 9.38 -17.90
CA GLY A 38 6.80 9.35 -18.58
C GLY A 38 7.89 8.53 -17.91
N GLN A 39 7.52 7.60 -17.03
CA GLN A 39 8.48 6.72 -16.37
C GLN A 39 9.39 5.98 -17.36
N ALA A 40 10.70 6.08 -17.17
CA ALA A 40 11.68 5.39 -18.00
C ALA A 40 11.55 3.85 -17.93
N GLY A 41 11.91 3.15 -19.01
CA GLY A 41 11.89 1.69 -19.08
C GLY A 41 10.52 1.08 -19.33
N LYS A 42 9.55 1.86 -19.78
CA LYS A 42 8.22 1.40 -20.19
C LYS A 42 8.03 1.53 -21.69
N ASP A 43 7.34 0.58 -22.30
CA ASP A 43 7.08 0.55 -23.75
C ASP A 43 6.09 1.65 -24.18
N VAL A 44 5.24 2.09 -23.26
CA VAL A 44 4.23 3.13 -23.49
C VAL A 44 4.24 4.14 -22.36
N VAL A 45 3.88 5.39 -22.72
CA VAL A 45 3.70 6.45 -21.71
C VAL A 45 2.38 6.26 -21.01
N TRP A 46 2.42 6.17 -19.68
CA TRP A 46 1.19 6.22 -18.88
C TRP A 46 0.68 7.66 -18.81
N VAL A 47 -0.57 7.86 -19.20
CA VAL A 47 -1.28 9.14 -19.09
C VAL A 47 -2.49 8.94 -18.20
N PRO A 48 -2.51 9.56 -17.01
CA PRO A 48 -3.65 9.40 -16.09
C PRO A 48 -4.90 10.07 -16.65
N THR A 49 -6.05 9.44 -16.46
CA THR A 49 -7.35 10.05 -16.75
C THR A 49 -7.60 11.20 -15.78
N PRO A 50 -7.96 12.41 -16.27
CA PRO A 50 -8.31 13.52 -15.39
C PRO A 50 -9.42 13.15 -14.40
N GLN A 51 -9.30 13.60 -13.16
CA GLN A 51 -10.26 13.24 -12.11
C GLN A 51 -11.69 13.66 -12.47
N SER A 52 -11.87 14.85 -13.10
CA SER A 52 -13.17 15.31 -13.59
C SER A 52 -13.80 14.37 -14.61
N LEU A 53 -12.97 13.73 -15.44
CA LEU A 53 -13.45 12.75 -16.42
C LEU A 53 -13.86 11.44 -15.73
N VAL A 54 -13.10 10.98 -14.74
CA VAL A 54 -13.46 9.80 -13.92
C VAL A 54 -14.83 10.02 -13.27
N GLU A 55 -15.03 11.17 -12.64
CA GLU A 55 -16.32 11.51 -12.02
C GLU A 55 -17.47 11.47 -13.05
N ARG A 56 -17.24 12.07 -14.21
CA ARG A 56 -18.24 12.09 -15.28
C ARG A 56 -18.57 10.70 -15.84
N MET A 57 -17.55 9.85 -15.99
CA MET A 57 -17.72 8.47 -16.44
C MET A 57 -18.60 7.67 -15.47
N LEU A 58 -18.37 7.79 -14.17
CA LEU A 58 -19.15 7.11 -13.15
C LEU A 58 -20.58 7.63 -13.06
N ASP A 59 -20.79 8.94 -13.31
CA ASP A 59 -22.12 9.55 -13.42
C ASP A 59 -22.88 8.97 -14.63
N LEU A 60 -22.25 8.90 -15.79
CA LEU A 60 -22.85 8.36 -16.99
C LEU A 60 -23.17 6.86 -16.86
N ALA A 61 -22.32 6.11 -16.19
CA ALA A 61 -22.55 4.71 -15.91
C ALA A 61 -23.65 4.48 -14.86
N LYS A 62 -24.09 5.52 -14.16
CA LYS A 62 -25.05 5.48 -13.05
C LYS A 62 -24.63 4.46 -11.98
N LEU A 63 -23.36 4.54 -11.57
CA LEU A 63 -22.79 3.65 -10.56
C LEU A 63 -23.61 3.65 -9.27
N THR A 64 -23.93 2.46 -8.78
CA THR A 64 -24.64 2.23 -7.51
C THR A 64 -23.79 1.44 -6.54
N PRO A 65 -24.11 1.44 -5.22
CA PRO A 65 -23.38 0.62 -4.23
C PRO A 65 -23.41 -0.89 -4.50
N GLN A 66 -24.41 -1.37 -5.24
CA GLN A 66 -24.57 -2.79 -5.59
C GLN A 66 -23.78 -3.20 -6.83
N ASP A 67 -23.21 -2.22 -7.53
CA ASP A 67 -22.47 -2.50 -8.75
C ASP A 67 -21.07 -3.04 -8.45
N PHE A 68 -20.60 -3.91 -9.35
CA PHE A 68 -19.22 -4.36 -9.39
C PHE A 68 -18.46 -3.55 -10.45
N LEU A 69 -17.37 -2.90 -10.03
CA LEU A 69 -16.52 -2.13 -10.92
C LEU A 69 -15.16 -2.77 -11.07
N MET A 70 -14.74 -3.00 -12.29
CA MET A 70 -13.41 -3.51 -12.62
C MET A 70 -12.74 -2.57 -13.62
N ASP A 71 -11.50 -2.22 -13.37
CA ASP A 71 -10.64 -1.46 -14.28
C ASP A 71 -9.41 -2.30 -14.63
N LEU A 72 -9.31 -2.76 -15.87
CA LEU A 72 -8.25 -3.68 -16.34
C LEU A 72 -6.90 -2.99 -16.52
N GLY A 73 -6.86 -1.68 -16.60
CA GLY A 73 -5.66 -0.87 -16.73
C GLY A 73 -5.65 0.28 -15.74
N SER A 74 -5.81 -0.01 -14.46
CA SER A 74 -6.16 0.97 -13.43
C SER A 74 -5.11 2.05 -13.14
N GLY A 75 -3.87 1.90 -13.62
CA GLY A 75 -2.80 2.87 -13.41
C GLY A 75 -2.54 3.12 -11.93
N ASP A 76 -2.89 4.31 -11.44
CA ASP A 76 -2.81 4.68 -10.01
C ASP A 76 -4.07 4.29 -9.22
N GLY A 77 -5.04 3.65 -9.87
CA GLY A 77 -6.28 3.19 -9.23
C GLY A 77 -7.34 4.26 -9.06
N ARG A 78 -7.19 5.45 -9.64
CA ARG A 78 -8.11 6.57 -9.38
C ARG A 78 -9.57 6.27 -9.71
N THR A 79 -9.87 5.51 -10.75
CA THR A 79 -11.23 5.11 -11.11
C THR A 79 -11.85 4.23 -10.04
N VAL A 80 -11.15 3.18 -9.63
CA VAL A 80 -11.60 2.24 -8.59
C VAL A 80 -11.73 2.93 -7.23
N ILE A 81 -10.76 3.75 -6.88
CA ILE A 81 -10.77 4.53 -5.62
C ILE A 81 -11.96 5.48 -5.60
N THR A 82 -12.23 6.17 -6.69
CA THR A 82 -13.38 7.10 -6.79
C THR A 82 -14.69 6.34 -6.69
N ALA A 83 -14.82 5.20 -7.34
CA ALA A 83 -16.00 4.35 -7.24
C ALA A 83 -16.23 3.87 -5.79
N ALA A 84 -15.17 3.43 -5.10
CA ALA A 84 -15.25 3.04 -3.70
C ALA A 84 -15.68 4.20 -2.78
N LYS A 85 -15.16 5.41 -3.01
CA LYS A 85 -15.57 6.61 -2.28
C LYS A 85 -17.04 6.97 -2.51
N ARG A 86 -17.60 6.60 -3.65
CA ARG A 86 -19.03 6.77 -3.97
C ARG A 86 -19.91 5.66 -3.38
N GLY A 87 -19.31 4.68 -2.70
CA GLY A 87 -20.00 3.62 -2.01
C GLY A 87 -20.12 2.30 -2.77
N ALA A 88 -19.49 2.13 -3.92
CA ALA A 88 -19.41 0.84 -4.58
C ALA A 88 -18.60 -0.14 -3.71
N GLU A 89 -19.20 -1.27 -3.37
CA GLU A 89 -18.61 -2.23 -2.41
C GLU A 89 -17.66 -3.23 -3.07
N ARG A 90 -17.68 -3.35 -4.40
CA ARG A 90 -16.90 -4.35 -5.15
C ARG A 90 -16.31 -3.79 -6.43
#